data_bedfe7c980d887ad8a17b42697198523
#
_entry.id   bedfe7c980d887ad8a17b42697198523
#
_cell.length_a   1.000
_cell.length_b   1.000
_cell.length_c   1.000
_cell.angle_alpha   90.00
_cell.angle_beta   90.00
_cell.angle_gamma   90.00
#
_symmetry.space_group_name_H-M   'P 1'
#
loop_
_entity.id
_entity.type
_entity.pdbx_description
1 polymer ?
#
loop_
_entity_poly.entity_id
_entity_poly.type
_entity_poly.pdbx_seq_one_letter_code
_entity_poly.pdbx_strand_id
1 'polypeptide(L)'
;MTSHLPSPSRQNGPIFIVGAPRSGTTMLQYRLRNHPRISLPTGESHFFIPLYRNQDTYGDLSRLENVRRVLQAMVDQSRDFLEGDLHGLKFDIDTLASELHAEGRHTIPAIISGIFEKNAQGEGKARWGDKTPYYVMHLPKLLEWFPDAQIVHLIRDGRDVALSLFGRQHDFYVYNAYSAAEYWESYVEKGRALGRQLAPGQYLELRYEDLLTQPEDTMRTLCAFLGEEFSTALFDVTSVDDPGKTPLVHKPLQADNAGKWRSKMTASQIKAFESVTGKTLREFGYDLVTPAKPPALVVKAAYRLHNQLLTAFWRRAKQKHA
;
A
#
# COMPACT_ATOMS: atom_id res chain seq x y z
N MET A 1 -22.59 16.53 6.22
CA MET A 1 -21.16 16.14 6.36
C MET A 1 -20.35 17.40 6.17
N THR A 2 -19.78 17.96 7.23
CA THR A 2 -18.91 19.14 7.16
C THR A 2 -17.59 18.70 6.55
N SER A 3 -17.30 19.14 5.33
CA SER A 3 -15.99 18.95 4.69
C SER A 3 -14.95 19.76 5.46
N HIS A 4 -14.27 19.14 6.41
CA HIS A 4 -13.08 19.74 6.97
C HIS A 4 -11.96 19.65 5.92
N LEU A 5 -11.70 20.77 5.26
CA LEU A 5 -10.51 20.92 4.43
C LEU A 5 -9.27 20.61 5.28
N PRO A 6 -8.27 19.89 4.74
CA PRO A 6 -7.02 19.63 5.45
C PRO A 6 -6.34 20.95 5.83
N SER A 7 -5.59 20.94 6.92
CA SER A 7 -4.78 22.11 7.31
C SER A 7 -3.77 22.44 6.19
N PRO A 8 -3.37 23.71 6.00
CA PRO A 8 -2.41 24.11 4.96
C PRO A 8 -1.09 23.32 5.00
N SER A 9 -0.61 22.92 6.16
CA SER A 9 0.60 22.08 6.30
C SER A 9 0.43 20.70 5.67
N ARG A 10 -0.78 20.11 5.77
CA ARG A 10 -1.05 18.77 5.23
C ARG A 10 -1.25 18.75 3.72
N GLN A 11 -1.62 19.86 3.10
CA GLN A 11 -1.74 19.96 1.65
C GLN A 11 -0.40 19.71 0.92
N ASN A 12 0.72 19.85 1.63
CA ASN A 12 2.07 19.60 1.08
C ASN A 12 2.75 18.36 1.71
N GLY A 13 2.12 17.70 2.69
CA GLY A 13 2.65 16.47 3.30
C GLY A 13 2.64 15.29 2.34
N PRO A 14 3.46 14.25 2.60
CA PRO A 14 3.51 13.06 1.77
C PRO A 14 2.19 12.28 1.77
N ILE A 15 1.94 11.56 0.67
CA ILE A 15 0.76 10.72 0.49
C ILE A 15 1.18 9.26 0.62
N PHE A 16 0.52 8.50 1.52
CA PHE A 16 0.74 7.06 1.60
C PHE A 16 -0.51 6.30 1.19
N ILE A 17 -0.42 5.53 0.09
CA ILE A 17 -1.45 4.58 -0.34
C ILE A 17 -1.18 3.24 0.31
N VAL A 18 -2.08 2.82 1.19
CA VAL A 18 -1.96 1.63 2.02
C VAL A 18 -3.18 0.71 1.89
N GLY A 19 -3.10 -0.50 2.43
CA GLY A 19 -4.22 -1.45 2.47
C GLY A 19 -3.77 -2.90 2.54
N ALA A 20 -4.71 -3.82 2.44
CA ALA A 20 -4.33 -5.21 2.27
C ALA A 20 -3.68 -5.41 0.88
N PRO A 21 -2.56 -6.13 0.76
CA PRO A 21 -2.02 -6.52 -0.55
C PRO A 21 -3.11 -7.13 -1.44
N ARG A 22 -3.09 -6.83 -2.73
CA ARG A 22 -4.10 -7.26 -3.72
C ARG A 22 -5.44 -6.51 -3.69
N SER A 23 -5.55 -5.43 -2.92
CA SER A 23 -6.76 -4.58 -2.88
C SER A 23 -6.86 -3.57 -4.03
N GLY A 24 -5.91 -3.56 -4.99
CA GLY A 24 -5.94 -2.62 -6.12
C GLY A 24 -5.14 -1.34 -5.89
N THR A 25 -4.31 -1.27 -4.86
CA THR A 25 -3.47 -0.11 -4.52
C THR A 25 -2.55 0.31 -5.67
N THR A 26 -2.04 -0.63 -6.47
CA THR A 26 -1.25 -0.32 -7.67
C THR A 26 -2.08 0.40 -8.73
N MET A 27 -3.34 -0.01 -8.95
CA MET A 27 -4.23 0.69 -9.86
C MET A 27 -4.46 2.14 -9.41
N LEU A 28 -4.75 2.35 -8.12
CA LEU A 28 -4.93 3.69 -7.56
C LEU A 28 -3.65 4.53 -7.67
N GLN A 29 -2.48 3.94 -7.41
CA GLN A 29 -1.17 4.58 -7.58
C GLN A 29 -0.99 5.13 -9.00
N TYR A 30 -1.23 4.29 -10.03
CA TYR A 30 -1.07 4.71 -11.43
C TYR A 30 -2.07 5.80 -11.81
N ARG A 31 -3.30 5.76 -11.31
CA ARG A 31 -4.28 6.83 -11.54
C ARG A 31 -3.84 8.13 -10.87
N LEU A 32 -3.50 8.08 -9.58
CA LEU A 32 -3.11 9.27 -8.83
C LEU A 32 -1.79 9.86 -9.32
N ARG A 33 -0.87 9.04 -9.83
CA ARG A 33 0.37 9.47 -10.46
C ARG A 33 0.17 10.39 -11.67
N ASN A 34 -0.94 10.23 -12.41
CA ASN A 34 -1.27 11.09 -13.54
C ASN A 34 -1.74 12.49 -13.10
N HIS A 35 -1.94 12.72 -11.82
CA HIS A 35 -2.27 14.06 -11.31
C HIS A 35 -1.09 15.01 -11.56
N PRO A 36 -1.35 16.26 -12.05
CA PRO A 36 -0.29 17.18 -12.45
C PRO A 36 0.63 17.62 -11.30
N ARG A 37 0.21 17.49 -10.04
CA ARG A 37 0.96 17.93 -8.87
C ARG A 37 1.52 16.79 -8.01
N ILE A 38 1.11 15.51 -8.25
CA ILE A 38 1.46 14.38 -7.38
C ILE A 38 2.42 13.45 -8.08
N SER A 39 3.60 13.24 -7.48
CA SER A 39 4.58 12.24 -7.87
C SER A 39 4.43 11.00 -7.02
N LEU A 40 4.26 9.86 -7.66
CA LEU A 40 4.19 8.52 -7.04
C LEU A 40 5.08 7.58 -7.85
N PRO A 41 6.33 7.36 -7.43
CA PRO A 41 7.19 6.35 -8.06
C PRO A 41 6.49 4.99 -8.11
N THR A 42 6.67 4.23 -9.17
CA THR A 42 6.09 2.89 -9.29
C THR A 42 6.86 1.88 -8.44
N GLY A 43 6.19 0.83 -7.97
CA GLY A 43 6.79 -0.13 -7.06
C GLY A 43 6.37 0.09 -5.60
N GLU A 44 7.08 -0.52 -4.70
CA GLU A 44 6.84 -0.50 -3.25
C GLU A 44 8.16 -0.26 -2.52
N SER A 45 8.24 0.78 -1.70
CA SER A 45 9.50 1.21 -1.08
C SER A 45 10.06 0.17 -0.09
N HIS A 46 9.22 -0.43 0.74
CA HIS A 46 9.55 -1.41 1.77
C HIS A 46 10.65 -1.03 2.78
N PHE A 47 11.46 0.01 2.53
CA PHE A 47 12.62 0.35 3.35
C PHE A 47 12.29 1.23 4.58
N PHE A 48 11.12 1.92 4.65
CA PHE A 48 10.83 2.84 5.76
C PHE A 48 10.85 2.12 7.11
N ILE A 49 10.21 0.97 7.21
CA ILE A 49 10.11 0.24 8.48
C ILE A 49 11.44 -0.39 8.91
N PRO A 50 12.23 -1.01 8.03
CA PRO A 50 13.60 -1.42 8.35
C PRO A 50 14.49 -0.27 8.80
N LEU A 51 14.47 0.87 8.11
CA LEU A 51 15.24 2.06 8.50
C LEU A 51 14.81 2.56 9.89
N TYR A 52 13.47 2.63 10.14
CA TYR A 52 12.95 3.02 11.46
C TYR A 52 13.45 2.10 12.58
N ARG A 53 13.48 0.78 12.33
CA ARG A 53 13.93 -0.19 13.35
C ARG A 53 15.41 -0.08 13.65
N ASN A 54 16.20 0.31 12.67
CA ASN A 54 17.66 0.37 12.75
C ASN A 54 18.20 1.81 12.84
N GLN A 55 17.34 2.82 13.09
CA GLN A 55 17.72 4.23 13.01
C GLN A 55 18.94 4.59 13.89
N ASP A 56 19.03 4.01 15.08
CA ASP A 56 20.13 4.28 16.02
C ASP A 56 21.48 3.69 15.54
N THR A 57 21.48 2.80 14.55
CA THR A 57 22.71 2.16 14.04
C THR A 57 23.43 2.99 12.99
N TYR A 58 22.78 4.02 12.44
CA TYR A 58 23.38 4.85 11.37
C TYR A 58 24.30 5.94 11.92
N GLY A 59 24.27 6.21 13.24
CA GLY A 59 25.14 7.19 13.88
C GLY A 59 24.73 8.63 13.58
N ASP A 60 25.68 9.55 13.72
CA ASP A 60 25.47 10.99 13.49
C ASP A 60 25.33 11.31 11.99
N LEU A 61 24.12 11.66 11.54
CA LEU A 61 23.82 11.95 10.15
C LEU A 61 24.28 13.35 9.68
N SER A 62 24.92 14.14 10.55
CA SER A 62 25.68 15.31 10.12
C SER A 62 26.99 14.92 9.42
N ARG A 63 27.37 13.63 9.42
CA ARG A 63 28.53 13.09 8.73
C ARG A 63 28.10 12.44 7.41
N LEU A 64 28.71 12.85 6.33
CA LEU A 64 28.39 12.40 4.97
C LEU A 64 28.41 10.86 4.81
N GLU A 65 29.39 10.20 5.42
CA GLU A 65 29.48 8.73 5.36
C GLU A 65 28.26 8.02 5.97
N ASN A 66 27.60 8.61 6.98
CA ASN A 66 26.41 8.03 7.58
C ASN A 66 25.16 8.25 6.72
N VAL A 67 25.06 9.39 6.01
CA VAL A 67 24.03 9.61 4.97
C VAL A 67 24.16 8.56 3.87
N ARG A 68 25.38 8.28 3.38
CA ARG A 68 25.64 7.20 2.42
C ARG A 68 25.18 5.83 2.91
N ARG A 69 25.44 5.52 4.18
CA ARG A 69 25.00 4.25 4.79
C ARG A 69 23.48 4.10 4.80
N VAL A 70 22.74 5.18 5.06
CA VAL A 70 21.27 5.18 4.98
C VAL A 70 20.82 4.90 3.54
N LEU A 71 21.37 5.59 2.56
CA LEU A 71 21.03 5.40 1.14
C LEU A 71 21.37 3.97 0.67
N GLN A 72 22.54 3.44 1.06
CA GLN A 72 22.91 2.07 0.76
C GLN A 72 21.94 1.05 1.35
N ALA A 73 21.53 1.25 2.61
CA ALA A 73 20.54 0.38 3.24
C ALA A 73 19.16 0.44 2.54
N MET A 74 18.78 1.57 1.96
CA MET A 74 17.57 1.67 1.14
C MET A 74 17.68 0.84 -0.14
N VAL A 75 18.80 0.95 -0.85
CA VAL A 75 19.08 0.18 -2.07
C VAL A 75 19.08 -1.31 -1.77
N ASP A 76 19.79 -1.73 -0.72
CA ASP A 76 19.91 -3.15 -0.34
C ASP A 76 18.56 -3.80 -0.01
N GLN A 77 17.61 -3.02 0.52
CA GLN A 77 16.30 -3.53 0.94
C GLN A 77 15.22 -3.43 -0.14
N SER A 78 15.39 -2.55 -1.10
CA SER A 78 14.39 -2.23 -2.11
C SER A 78 14.99 -2.12 -3.51
N ARG A 79 15.88 -3.06 -3.84
CA ARG A 79 16.61 -3.06 -5.11
C ARG A 79 15.68 -2.89 -6.32
N ASP A 80 14.57 -3.63 -6.37
CA ASP A 80 13.61 -3.53 -7.49
C ASP A 80 12.95 -2.15 -7.60
N PHE A 81 12.79 -1.44 -6.49
CA PHE A 81 12.22 -0.09 -6.46
C PHE A 81 13.24 0.96 -6.92
N LEU A 82 14.50 0.82 -6.48
CA LEU A 82 15.54 1.82 -6.71
C LEU A 82 16.32 1.60 -8.01
N GLU A 83 16.52 0.35 -8.44
CA GLU A 83 17.29 -0.01 -9.63
C GLU A 83 16.43 -0.42 -10.84
N GLY A 84 15.12 -0.67 -10.65
CA GLY A 84 14.26 -1.20 -11.70
C GLY A 84 13.98 -0.20 -12.83
N ASP A 85 13.74 -0.71 -14.05
CA ASP A 85 13.29 0.06 -15.21
C ASP A 85 11.87 0.63 -15.07
N LEU A 86 11.27 0.45 -13.91
CA LEU A 86 9.87 0.74 -13.59
C LEU A 86 9.67 2.13 -12.99
N HIS A 87 10.32 3.16 -13.51
CA HIS A 87 10.20 4.52 -12.96
C HIS A 87 10.40 4.61 -11.43
N GLY A 88 11.19 3.67 -10.88
CA GLY A 88 11.71 3.77 -9.52
C GLY A 88 12.65 4.96 -9.40
N LEU A 89 12.96 5.33 -8.17
CA LEU A 89 13.91 6.40 -7.91
C LEU A 89 15.30 5.95 -8.37
N LYS A 90 15.84 6.62 -9.39
CA LYS A 90 17.20 6.37 -9.88
C LYS A 90 18.12 7.46 -9.37
N PHE A 91 19.18 7.09 -8.68
CA PHE A 91 20.19 8.02 -8.23
C PHE A 91 21.55 7.33 -8.02
N ASP A 92 22.59 8.10 -8.17
CA ASP A 92 23.91 7.72 -7.69
C ASP A 92 24.03 8.04 -6.21
N ILE A 93 24.44 7.05 -5.40
CA ILE A 93 24.48 7.17 -3.94
C ILE A 93 25.43 8.29 -3.48
N ASP A 94 26.60 8.40 -4.09
CA ASP A 94 27.63 9.36 -3.68
C ASP A 94 27.22 10.79 -4.00
N THR A 95 26.68 11.00 -5.18
CA THR A 95 26.13 12.29 -5.62
C THR A 95 24.98 12.71 -4.73
N LEU A 96 23.98 11.84 -4.56
CA LEU A 96 22.79 12.14 -3.79
C LEU A 96 23.12 12.38 -2.31
N ALA A 97 24.01 11.56 -1.72
CA ALA A 97 24.45 11.75 -0.33
C ALA A 97 25.08 13.12 -0.13
N SER A 98 25.95 13.52 -1.08
CA SER A 98 26.63 14.83 -1.03
C SER A 98 25.63 15.99 -1.13
N GLU A 99 24.63 15.87 -2.01
CA GLU A 99 23.59 16.88 -2.17
C GLU A 99 22.72 16.99 -0.92
N LEU A 100 22.17 15.86 -0.42
CA LEU A 100 21.30 15.84 0.75
C LEU A 100 22.02 16.31 2.02
N HIS A 101 23.30 15.96 2.15
CA HIS A 101 24.14 16.44 3.25
C HIS A 101 24.36 17.96 3.16
N ALA A 102 24.64 18.51 1.98
CA ALA A 102 24.79 19.94 1.76
C ALA A 102 23.49 20.72 1.99
N GLU A 103 22.34 20.11 1.76
CA GLU A 103 21.00 20.64 2.07
C GLU A 103 20.65 20.57 3.58
N GLY A 104 21.53 20.02 4.42
CA GLY A 104 21.27 19.87 5.85
C GLY A 104 20.25 18.76 6.21
N ARG A 105 20.07 17.76 5.35
CA ARG A 105 19.18 16.62 5.59
C ARG A 105 19.82 15.60 6.54
N HIS A 106 19.86 15.93 7.82
CA HIS A 106 20.59 15.19 8.85
C HIS A 106 19.69 14.29 9.71
N THR A 107 18.53 13.88 9.18
CA THR A 107 17.65 12.86 9.80
C THR A 107 17.16 11.88 8.73
N ILE A 108 16.86 10.63 9.12
CA ILE A 108 16.37 9.63 8.16
C ILE A 108 15.11 10.09 7.42
N PRO A 109 14.06 10.62 8.10
CA PRO A 109 12.89 11.12 7.37
C PRO A 109 13.21 12.30 6.44
N ALA A 110 14.16 13.19 6.79
CA ALA A 110 14.60 14.26 5.90
C ALA A 110 15.35 13.74 4.67
N ILE A 111 16.18 12.70 4.82
CA ILE A 111 16.86 12.02 3.71
C ILE A 111 15.82 11.38 2.78
N ILE A 112 14.85 10.62 3.34
CA ILE A 112 13.76 10.00 2.57
C ILE A 112 12.97 11.09 1.81
N SER A 113 12.51 12.13 2.50
CA SER A 113 11.80 13.24 1.85
C SER A 113 12.61 13.84 0.71
N GLY A 114 13.90 14.11 0.92
CA GLY A 114 14.77 14.69 -0.10
C GLY A 114 14.83 13.87 -1.38
N ILE A 115 14.88 12.53 -1.27
CA ILE A 115 14.87 11.64 -2.44
C ILE A 115 13.57 11.79 -3.23
N PHE A 116 12.43 11.66 -2.53
CA PHE A 116 11.11 11.74 -3.18
C PHE A 116 10.80 13.14 -3.71
N GLU A 117 11.21 14.18 -3.00
CA GLU A 117 11.08 15.58 -3.45
C GLU A 117 11.89 15.86 -4.71
N LYS A 118 13.14 15.40 -4.79
CA LYS A 118 13.98 15.52 -5.99
C LYS A 118 13.34 14.79 -7.18
N ASN A 119 12.78 13.61 -6.96
CA ASN A 119 12.04 12.90 -8.00
C ASN A 119 10.79 13.68 -8.44
N ALA A 120 10.01 14.20 -7.51
CA ALA A 120 8.84 15.00 -7.82
C ALA A 120 9.20 16.27 -8.61
N GLN A 121 10.27 16.96 -8.22
CA GLN A 121 10.81 18.13 -8.94
C GLN A 121 11.23 17.76 -10.36
N GLY A 122 11.91 16.63 -10.54
CA GLY A 122 12.28 16.11 -11.86
C GLY A 122 11.07 15.79 -12.76
N GLU A 123 9.92 15.45 -12.16
CA GLU A 123 8.64 15.28 -12.86
C GLU A 123 7.86 16.60 -13.02
N GLY A 124 8.35 17.73 -12.54
CA GLY A 124 7.64 19.02 -12.52
C GLY A 124 6.45 19.04 -11.54
N LYS A 125 6.47 18.20 -10.51
CA LYS A 125 5.39 18.03 -9.55
C LYS A 125 5.77 18.54 -8.16
N ALA A 126 4.77 19.02 -7.42
CA ALA A 126 4.98 19.72 -6.15
C ALA A 126 4.91 18.80 -4.92
N ARG A 127 4.35 17.60 -5.06
CA ARG A 127 4.03 16.72 -3.94
C ARG A 127 4.40 15.27 -4.22
N TRP A 128 5.00 14.63 -3.25
CA TRP A 128 5.38 13.22 -3.37
C TRP A 128 4.49 12.28 -2.55
N GLY A 129 4.52 11.02 -2.91
CA GLY A 129 3.89 9.95 -2.15
C GLY A 129 4.55 8.60 -2.38
N ASP A 130 4.12 7.63 -1.61
CA ASP A 130 4.52 6.23 -1.70
C ASP A 130 3.31 5.30 -1.68
N LYS A 131 3.40 4.20 -2.39
CA LYS A 131 2.40 3.13 -2.34
C LYS A 131 3.06 1.84 -1.88
N THR A 132 2.90 1.54 -0.61
CA THR A 132 3.32 0.27 -0.02
C THR A 132 2.20 -0.24 0.89
N PRO A 133 1.37 -1.21 0.44
CA PRO A 133 0.19 -1.69 1.17
C PRO A 133 0.50 -2.08 2.61
N TYR A 134 1.63 -2.73 2.83
CA TYR A 134 2.11 -3.19 4.14
C TYR A 134 2.22 -2.08 5.19
N TYR A 135 2.41 -0.83 4.81
CA TYR A 135 2.57 0.28 5.76
C TYR A 135 1.32 0.56 6.57
N VAL A 136 0.15 0.07 6.17
CA VAL A 136 -1.07 0.11 7.00
C VAL A 136 -0.86 -0.53 8.38
N MET A 137 0.03 -1.52 8.47
CA MET A 137 0.37 -2.20 9.72
C MET A 137 1.26 -1.35 10.65
N HIS A 138 1.79 -0.22 10.16
CA HIS A 138 2.84 0.58 10.81
C HIS A 138 2.56 2.09 10.80
N LEU A 139 1.30 2.52 10.64
CA LEU A 139 0.93 3.94 10.56
C LEU A 139 1.52 4.81 11.69
N PRO A 140 1.57 4.39 12.98
CA PRO A 140 2.18 5.23 14.02
C PRO A 140 3.64 5.57 13.74
N LYS A 141 4.43 4.63 13.19
CA LYS A 141 5.84 4.85 12.86
C LYS A 141 6.02 5.77 11.67
N LEU A 142 5.15 5.66 10.67
CA LEU A 142 5.15 6.58 9.52
C LEU A 142 4.81 8.00 9.96
N LEU A 143 3.82 8.15 10.85
CA LEU A 143 3.34 9.45 11.30
C LEU A 143 4.27 10.10 12.34
N GLU A 144 5.09 9.33 13.03
CA GLU A 144 6.19 9.85 13.83
C GLU A 144 7.23 10.55 12.94
N TRP A 145 7.55 9.98 11.77
CA TRP A 145 8.48 10.56 10.82
C TRP A 145 7.85 11.61 9.90
N PHE A 146 6.58 11.44 9.57
CA PHE A 146 5.84 12.30 8.64
C PHE A 146 4.50 12.70 9.26
N PRO A 147 4.50 13.61 10.26
CA PRO A 147 3.29 13.96 11.02
C PRO A 147 2.20 14.62 10.16
N ASP A 148 2.58 15.25 9.05
CA ASP A 148 1.66 15.88 8.09
C ASP A 148 1.24 14.94 6.95
N ALA A 149 1.63 13.67 6.99
CA ALA A 149 1.26 12.70 5.96
C ALA A 149 -0.25 12.48 5.89
N GLN A 150 -0.76 12.29 4.67
CA GLN A 150 -2.13 11.85 4.42
C GLN A 150 -2.14 10.39 4.00
N ILE A 151 -2.99 9.61 4.67
CA ILE A 151 -3.09 8.16 4.49
C ILE A 151 -4.34 7.84 3.68
N VAL A 152 -4.18 7.19 2.54
CA VAL A 152 -5.27 6.67 1.71
C VAL A 152 -5.31 5.16 1.87
N HIS A 153 -6.29 4.67 2.62
CA HIS A 153 -6.49 3.24 2.86
C HIS A 153 -7.49 2.67 1.86
N LEU A 154 -6.97 1.93 0.87
CA LEU A 154 -7.81 1.28 -0.12
C LEU A 154 -8.28 -0.09 0.38
N ILE A 155 -9.60 -0.26 0.46
CA ILE A 155 -10.26 -1.47 0.94
C ILE A 155 -11.04 -2.09 -0.22
N ARG A 156 -10.89 -3.41 -0.40
CA ARG A 156 -11.56 -4.21 -1.41
C ARG A 156 -12.27 -5.38 -0.74
N ASP A 157 -13.34 -5.91 -1.36
CA ASP A 157 -13.97 -7.16 -0.92
C ASP A 157 -12.90 -8.23 -0.68
N GLY A 158 -12.80 -8.66 0.57
CA GLY A 158 -11.76 -9.58 0.99
C GLY A 158 -11.82 -10.93 0.28
N ARG A 159 -12.98 -11.33 -0.24
CA ARG A 159 -13.16 -12.58 -1.00
C ARG A 159 -12.48 -12.48 -2.37
N ASP A 160 -12.53 -11.32 -3.03
CA ASP A 160 -11.78 -11.06 -4.25
C ASP A 160 -10.26 -10.93 -3.98
N VAL A 161 -9.90 -10.37 -2.82
CA VAL A 161 -8.50 -10.35 -2.36
C VAL A 161 -8.01 -11.78 -2.15
N ALA A 162 -8.79 -12.65 -1.51
CA ALA A 162 -8.44 -14.06 -1.29
C ALA A 162 -8.19 -14.80 -2.60
N LEU A 163 -9.03 -14.61 -3.63
CA LEU A 163 -8.80 -15.19 -4.97
C LEU A 163 -7.45 -14.74 -5.56
N SER A 164 -7.12 -13.47 -5.40
CA SER A 164 -5.84 -12.94 -5.90
C SER A 164 -4.64 -13.47 -5.11
N LEU A 165 -4.79 -13.70 -3.80
CA LEU A 165 -3.77 -14.32 -2.94
C LEU A 165 -3.54 -15.79 -3.32
N PHE A 166 -4.60 -16.54 -3.64
CA PHE A 166 -4.47 -17.94 -4.10
C PHE A 166 -3.68 -18.06 -5.40
N GLY A 167 -3.84 -17.10 -6.32
CA GLY A 167 -3.02 -17.05 -7.54
C GLY A 167 -1.53 -16.76 -7.28
N ARG A 168 -1.18 -16.31 -6.08
CA ARG A 168 0.19 -15.99 -5.63
C ARG A 168 0.48 -16.55 -4.23
N GLN A 169 -0.08 -17.71 -3.93
CA GLN A 169 -0.03 -18.30 -2.58
C GLN A 169 1.38 -18.48 -2.03
N HIS A 170 2.38 -18.71 -2.88
CA HIS A 170 3.76 -18.91 -2.49
C HIS A 170 4.54 -17.59 -2.19
N ASP A 171 3.98 -16.45 -2.63
CA ASP A 171 4.54 -15.14 -2.29
C ASP A 171 3.98 -14.63 -0.95
N PHE A 172 2.70 -14.90 -0.71
CA PHE A 172 2.00 -14.45 0.50
C PHE A 172 1.89 -15.52 1.60
N TYR A 173 2.25 -16.77 1.31
CA TYR A 173 2.11 -17.91 2.22
C TYR A 173 0.67 -18.10 2.73
N VAL A 174 -0.31 -17.96 1.83
CA VAL A 174 -1.74 -18.10 2.11
C VAL A 174 -2.30 -19.25 1.29
N TYR A 175 -2.68 -20.34 1.95
CA TYR A 175 -3.00 -21.62 1.30
C TYR A 175 -4.45 -22.08 1.50
N ASN A 176 -5.26 -21.33 2.26
CA ASN A 176 -6.69 -21.63 2.45
C ASN A 176 -7.50 -20.37 2.72
N ALA A 177 -8.82 -20.47 2.53
CA ALA A 177 -9.73 -19.33 2.65
C ALA A 177 -9.82 -18.76 4.07
N TYR A 178 -9.67 -19.60 5.09
CA TYR A 178 -9.67 -19.16 6.49
C TYR A 178 -8.43 -18.27 6.77
N SER A 179 -7.25 -18.72 6.35
CA SER A 179 -6.02 -17.94 6.51
C SER A 179 -6.00 -16.66 5.63
N ALA A 180 -6.63 -16.71 4.43
CA ALA A 180 -6.83 -15.52 3.62
C ALA A 180 -7.74 -14.50 4.31
N ALA A 181 -8.77 -14.98 5.00
CA ALA A 181 -9.68 -14.14 5.79
C ALA A 181 -8.94 -13.46 6.97
N GLU A 182 -8.18 -14.23 7.76
CA GLU A 182 -7.38 -13.69 8.87
C GLU A 182 -6.34 -12.67 8.36
N TYR A 183 -5.71 -12.96 7.21
CA TYR A 183 -4.76 -12.06 6.57
C TYR A 183 -5.43 -10.72 6.19
N TRP A 184 -6.51 -10.75 5.41
CA TRP A 184 -7.22 -9.56 4.96
C TRP A 184 -7.76 -8.75 6.15
N GLU A 185 -8.43 -9.40 7.08
CA GLU A 185 -9.02 -8.76 8.26
C GLU A 185 -7.98 -8.06 9.12
N SER A 186 -6.80 -8.68 9.30
CA SER A 186 -5.71 -8.08 10.07
C SER A 186 -5.24 -6.75 9.49
N TYR A 187 -5.17 -6.61 8.17
CA TYR A 187 -4.81 -5.36 7.50
C TYR A 187 -5.90 -4.31 7.61
N VAL A 188 -7.15 -4.70 7.33
CA VAL A 188 -8.29 -3.78 7.34
C VAL A 188 -8.55 -3.27 8.75
N GLU A 189 -8.71 -4.15 9.73
CA GLU A 189 -9.03 -3.76 11.11
C GLU A 189 -7.89 -2.96 11.76
N LYS A 190 -6.64 -3.33 11.51
CA LYS A 190 -5.50 -2.57 12.03
C LYS A 190 -5.44 -1.17 11.43
N GLY A 191 -5.60 -1.03 10.12
CA GLY A 191 -5.63 0.26 9.45
C GLY A 191 -6.74 1.14 9.98
N ARG A 192 -7.95 0.61 10.14
CA ARG A 192 -9.12 1.33 10.69
C ARG A 192 -8.92 1.73 12.15
N ALA A 193 -8.43 0.81 12.97
CA ALA A 193 -8.20 1.09 14.40
C ALA A 193 -7.20 2.23 14.59
N LEU A 194 -6.16 2.29 13.78
CA LEU A 194 -5.18 3.35 13.78
C LEU A 194 -5.73 4.63 13.14
N GLY A 195 -6.40 4.51 11.99
CA GLY A 195 -6.97 5.64 11.26
C GLY A 195 -7.99 6.45 12.08
N ARG A 196 -8.81 5.79 12.89
CA ARG A 196 -9.78 6.44 13.80
C ARG A 196 -9.14 7.30 14.88
N GLN A 197 -7.86 7.12 15.16
CA GLN A 197 -7.11 7.90 16.14
C GLN A 197 -6.43 9.13 15.52
N LEU A 198 -6.43 9.21 14.19
CA LEU A 198 -5.78 10.29 13.49
C LEU A 198 -6.65 11.55 13.42
N ALA A 199 -5.99 12.67 13.23
CA ALA A 199 -6.69 13.95 13.12
C ALA A 199 -7.56 14.01 11.84
N PRO A 200 -8.64 14.79 11.84
CA PRO A 200 -9.44 15.01 10.63
C PRO A 200 -8.59 15.43 9.43
N GLY A 201 -8.87 14.87 8.25
CA GLY A 201 -8.12 15.14 7.02
C GLY A 201 -6.79 14.40 6.90
N GLN A 202 -6.47 13.47 7.81
CA GLN A 202 -5.23 12.70 7.78
C GLN A 202 -5.41 11.26 7.29
N TYR A 203 -6.62 10.71 7.37
CA TYR A 203 -6.92 9.34 6.97
C TYR A 203 -8.23 9.27 6.19
N LEU A 204 -8.20 8.59 5.06
CA LEU A 204 -9.35 8.34 4.20
C LEU A 204 -9.44 6.85 3.88
N GLU A 205 -10.62 6.25 4.10
CA GLU A 205 -10.97 4.93 3.58
C GLU A 205 -11.64 5.08 2.23
N LEU A 206 -11.14 4.37 1.22
CA LEU A 206 -11.76 4.26 -0.11
C LEU A 206 -12.09 2.81 -0.41
N ARG A 207 -13.26 2.56 -1.00
CA ARG A 207 -13.60 1.22 -1.51
C ARG A 207 -13.12 1.08 -2.94
N TYR A 208 -12.48 -0.05 -3.22
CA TYR A 208 -12.04 -0.41 -4.57
C TYR A 208 -13.21 -0.47 -5.55
N GLU A 209 -14.34 -1.00 -5.12
CA GLU A 209 -15.56 -1.13 -5.92
C GLU A 209 -16.12 0.23 -6.34
N ASP A 210 -16.03 1.23 -5.48
CA ASP A 210 -16.50 2.60 -5.80
C ASP A 210 -15.61 3.25 -6.88
N LEU A 211 -14.30 2.97 -6.88
CA LEU A 211 -13.40 3.36 -7.98
C LEU A 211 -13.80 2.76 -9.33
N LEU A 212 -14.45 1.58 -9.34
CA LEU A 212 -14.88 0.92 -10.56
C LEU A 212 -16.28 1.37 -11.03
N THR A 213 -17.19 1.64 -10.10
CA THR A 213 -18.61 1.95 -10.38
C THR A 213 -18.91 3.43 -10.41
N GLN A 214 -18.16 4.24 -9.66
CA GLN A 214 -18.32 5.70 -9.53
C GLN A 214 -16.91 6.35 -9.58
N PRO A 215 -16.15 6.15 -10.67
CA PRO A 215 -14.74 6.53 -10.71
C PRO A 215 -14.51 8.03 -10.52
N GLU A 216 -15.33 8.87 -11.17
CA GLU A 216 -15.17 10.32 -11.09
C GLU A 216 -15.48 10.85 -9.67
N ASP A 217 -16.59 10.45 -9.09
CA ASP A 217 -16.98 10.90 -7.74
C ASP A 217 -15.98 10.45 -6.69
N THR A 218 -15.46 9.22 -6.83
CA THR A 218 -14.45 8.68 -5.94
C THR A 218 -13.13 9.43 -6.07
N MET A 219 -12.70 9.77 -7.28
CA MET A 219 -11.48 10.54 -7.50
C MET A 219 -11.65 12.01 -7.06
N ARG A 220 -12.80 12.61 -7.22
CA ARG A 220 -13.11 13.94 -6.67
C ARG A 220 -13.04 13.94 -5.15
N THR A 221 -13.61 12.92 -4.50
CA THR A 221 -13.52 12.74 -3.04
C THR A 221 -12.06 12.60 -2.59
N LEU A 222 -11.25 11.80 -3.31
CA LEU A 222 -9.85 11.65 -3.03
C LEU A 222 -9.08 12.97 -3.18
N CYS A 223 -9.27 13.69 -4.28
CA CYS A 223 -8.60 14.98 -4.51
C CYS A 223 -8.98 15.99 -3.43
N ALA A 224 -10.27 16.11 -3.08
CA ALA A 224 -10.73 16.98 -2.01
C ALA A 224 -10.09 16.63 -0.66
N PHE A 225 -9.97 15.33 -0.33
CA PHE A 225 -9.27 14.88 0.88
C PHE A 225 -7.79 15.27 0.86
N LEU A 226 -7.14 15.15 -0.29
CA LEU A 226 -5.73 15.52 -0.46
C LEU A 226 -5.50 17.03 -0.50
N GLY A 227 -6.56 17.84 -0.68
CA GLY A 227 -6.45 19.28 -0.88
C GLY A 227 -5.97 19.65 -2.27
N GLU A 228 -6.20 18.78 -3.25
CA GLU A 228 -5.81 18.95 -4.66
C GLU A 228 -7.03 19.19 -5.54
N GLU A 229 -6.85 19.90 -6.64
CA GLU A 229 -7.88 20.07 -7.64
C GLU A 229 -8.09 18.78 -8.44
N PHE A 230 -9.35 18.47 -8.74
CA PHE A 230 -9.64 17.31 -9.59
C PHE A 230 -9.10 17.52 -11.02
N SER A 231 -8.46 16.50 -11.57
CA SER A 231 -7.96 16.50 -12.95
C SER A 231 -8.47 15.27 -13.71
N THR A 232 -8.94 15.46 -14.93
CA THR A 232 -9.33 14.36 -15.84
C THR A 232 -8.15 13.48 -16.25
N ALA A 233 -6.92 13.98 -16.14
CA ALA A 233 -5.69 13.21 -16.36
C ALA A 233 -5.60 11.97 -15.49
N LEU A 234 -6.28 11.93 -14.33
CA LEU A 234 -6.37 10.74 -13.45
C LEU A 234 -6.93 9.50 -14.19
N PHE A 235 -7.63 9.66 -15.30
CA PHE A 235 -8.19 8.56 -16.09
C PHE A 235 -7.36 8.19 -17.32
N ASP A 236 -6.27 8.91 -17.58
CA ASP A 236 -5.38 8.57 -18.67
C ASP A 236 -4.69 7.22 -18.40
N VAL A 237 -4.70 6.34 -19.41
CA VAL A 237 -4.05 5.01 -19.39
C VAL A 237 -2.88 4.92 -20.37
N THR A 238 -2.67 5.94 -21.19
CA THR A 238 -1.66 5.93 -22.26
C THR A 238 -0.26 6.17 -21.75
N SER A 239 -0.13 6.85 -20.60
CA SER A 239 1.14 7.21 -19.97
C SER A 239 1.73 6.10 -19.09
N VAL A 240 1.13 4.92 -19.07
CA VAL A 240 1.55 3.82 -18.17
C VAL A 240 2.64 3.01 -18.84
N ASP A 241 3.86 3.14 -18.34
CA ASP A 241 4.98 2.26 -18.66
C ASP A 241 5.11 1.23 -17.52
N ASP A 242 4.44 0.09 -17.69
CA ASP A 242 4.53 -1.07 -16.76
C ASP A 242 4.93 -2.30 -17.58
N PRO A 243 6.12 -2.87 -17.40
CA PRO A 243 6.59 -4.04 -18.16
C PRO A 243 5.80 -5.34 -17.87
N GLY A 244 4.50 -5.25 -17.68
CA GLY A 244 3.61 -6.41 -17.63
C GLY A 244 3.35 -6.98 -16.22
N LYS A 245 3.85 -6.35 -15.16
CA LYS A 245 3.59 -6.81 -13.78
C LYS A 245 2.12 -6.63 -13.35
N THR A 246 1.41 -5.65 -13.94
CA THR A 246 0.01 -5.34 -13.58
C THR A 246 -0.82 -5.02 -14.82
N PRO A 247 -1.21 -6.02 -15.63
CA PRO A 247 -1.84 -5.81 -16.95
C PRO A 247 -3.11 -4.94 -16.95
N LEU A 248 -3.77 -4.79 -15.80
CA LEU A 248 -5.01 -4.02 -15.67
C LEU A 248 -4.79 -2.50 -15.56
N VAL A 249 -3.58 -2.04 -15.28
CA VAL A 249 -3.31 -0.58 -15.17
C VAL A 249 -3.40 0.12 -16.52
N HIS A 250 -3.17 -0.62 -17.63
CA HIS A 250 -3.29 -0.13 -19.01
C HIS A 250 -4.73 -0.11 -19.54
N LYS A 251 -5.71 -0.54 -18.73
CA LYS A 251 -7.11 -0.61 -19.14
C LYS A 251 -7.95 0.44 -18.44
N PRO A 252 -9.02 0.92 -19.06
CA PRO A 252 -10.05 1.66 -18.35
C PRO A 252 -10.52 0.89 -17.12
N LEU A 253 -11.03 1.60 -16.12
CA LEU A 253 -11.62 0.98 -14.93
C LEU A 253 -12.79 0.08 -15.36
N GLN A 254 -12.77 -1.19 -14.98
CA GLN A 254 -13.73 -2.19 -15.42
C GLN A 254 -14.51 -2.71 -14.22
N ALA A 255 -15.82 -2.52 -14.20
CA ALA A 255 -16.70 -2.94 -13.11
C ALA A 255 -16.66 -4.47 -12.87
N ASP A 256 -16.39 -5.28 -13.92
CA ASP A 256 -16.27 -6.73 -13.84
C ASP A 256 -15.02 -7.23 -13.09
N ASN A 257 -14.15 -6.33 -12.66
CA ASN A 257 -13.03 -6.67 -11.76
C ASN A 257 -13.43 -6.85 -10.29
N ALA A 258 -14.67 -6.52 -9.94
CA ALA A 258 -15.27 -6.79 -8.63
C ALA A 258 -16.21 -8.00 -8.66
N GLY A 259 -16.39 -8.64 -7.51
CA GLY A 259 -17.35 -9.72 -7.33
C GLY A 259 -16.99 -11.06 -8.00
N LYS A 260 -15.77 -11.23 -8.49
CA LYS A 260 -15.31 -12.48 -9.14
C LYS A 260 -15.38 -13.70 -8.22
N TRP A 261 -15.30 -13.47 -6.92
CA TRP A 261 -15.43 -14.50 -5.90
C TRP A 261 -16.77 -15.28 -6.02
N ARG A 262 -17.84 -14.63 -6.48
CA ARG A 262 -19.18 -15.26 -6.60
C ARG A 262 -19.17 -16.49 -7.53
N SER A 263 -18.37 -16.44 -8.57
CA SER A 263 -18.26 -17.53 -9.57
C SER A 263 -17.01 -18.39 -9.40
N LYS A 264 -15.98 -17.91 -8.65
CA LYS A 264 -14.68 -18.60 -8.59
C LYS A 264 -14.37 -19.25 -7.25
N MET A 265 -15.03 -18.83 -6.16
CA MET A 265 -14.89 -19.51 -4.87
C MET A 265 -15.93 -20.61 -4.69
N THR A 266 -15.53 -21.72 -4.08
CA THR A 266 -16.47 -22.75 -3.66
C THR A 266 -17.29 -22.29 -2.45
N ALA A 267 -18.46 -22.87 -2.23
CA ALA A 267 -19.31 -22.56 -1.08
C ALA A 267 -18.58 -22.77 0.27
N SER A 268 -17.70 -23.78 0.34
CA SER A 268 -16.88 -24.03 1.53
C SER A 268 -15.82 -22.96 1.77
N GLN A 269 -15.20 -22.44 0.70
CA GLN A 269 -14.24 -21.33 0.78
C GLN A 269 -14.92 -20.04 1.23
N ILE A 270 -16.09 -19.71 0.66
CA ILE A 270 -16.89 -18.54 1.05
C ILE A 270 -17.27 -18.64 2.53
N LYS A 271 -17.81 -19.79 2.94
CA LYS A 271 -18.19 -20.03 4.35
C LYS A 271 -17.01 -19.87 5.30
N ALA A 272 -15.85 -20.44 4.96
CA ALA A 272 -14.65 -20.31 5.77
C ALA A 272 -14.18 -18.85 5.86
N PHE A 273 -14.20 -18.10 4.76
CA PHE A 273 -13.82 -16.70 4.70
C PHE A 273 -14.79 -15.83 5.52
N GLU A 274 -16.09 -15.89 5.25
CA GLU A 274 -17.11 -15.09 5.93
C GLU A 274 -17.24 -15.42 7.43
N SER A 275 -16.84 -16.63 7.83
CA SER A 275 -16.83 -17.02 9.24
C SER A 275 -15.85 -16.22 10.11
N VAL A 276 -14.85 -15.61 9.51
CA VAL A 276 -13.87 -14.72 10.14
C VAL A 276 -14.30 -13.25 9.95
N THR A 277 -14.57 -12.87 8.71
CA THR A 277 -14.65 -11.47 8.26
C THR A 277 -16.07 -10.90 8.20
N GLY A 278 -17.08 -11.68 8.58
CA GLY A 278 -18.47 -11.32 8.33
C GLY A 278 -18.94 -10.00 8.95
N LYS A 279 -18.33 -9.58 10.07
CA LYS A 279 -18.60 -8.27 10.68
C LYS A 279 -18.01 -7.16 9.79
N THR A 280 -16.74 -7.26 9.49
CA THR A 280 -15.98 -6.28 8.70
C THR A 280 -16.55 -6.13 7.29
N LEU A 281 -16.92 -7.23 6.63
CA LEU A 281 -17.58 -7.19 5.32
C LEU A 281 -18.87 -6.38 5.36
N ARG A 282 -19.74 -6.59 6.35
CA ARG A 282 -20.99 -5.80 6.49
C ARG A 282 -20.74 -4.32 6.75
N GLU A 283 -19.75 -3.99 7.56
CA GLU A 283 -19.40 -2.60 7.86
C GLU A 283 -18.97 -1.82 6.61
N PHE A 284 -18.44 -2.52 5.59
CA PHE A 284 -18.14 -1.95 4.29
C PHE A 284 -19.25 -2.12 3.25
N GLY A 285 -20.44 -2.60 3.65
CA GLY A 285 -21.58 -2.77 2.75
C GLY A 285 -21.45 -3.96 1.80
N TYR A 286 -20.61 -4.95 2.11
CA TYR A 286 -20.54 -6.20 1.34
C TYR A 286 -21.56 -7.22 1.84
N ASP A 287 -22.39 -7.73 0.90
CA ASP A 287 -23.38 -8.77 1.21
C ASP A 287 -22.70 -10.08 1.62
N LEU A 288 -23.25 -10.74 2.63
CA LEU A 288 -22.87 -12.10 2.99
C LEU A 288 -23.81 -13.12 2.36
N VAL A 289 -23.25 -14.24 1.94
CA VAL A 289 -24.01 -15.39 1.41
C VAL A 289 -24.08 -16.57 2.40
N THR A 290 -23.38 -16.43 3.54
CA THR A 290 -23.41 -17.43 4.62
C THR A 290 -23.73 -16.76 5.96
N PRO A 291 -24.17 -17.53 6.98
CA PRO A 291 -24.47 -16.98 8.32
C PRO A 291 -23.28 -16.37 9.05
N ALA A 292 -22.07 -16.42 8.51
CA ALA A 292 -20.83 -15.90 9.11
C ALA A 292 -20.60 -16.37 10.58
N LYS A 293 -20.93 -17.62 10.88
CA LYS A 293 -20.71 -18.20 12.22
C LYS A 293 -19.25 -18.64 12.37
N PRO A 294 -18.57 -18.23 13.45
CA PRO A 294 -17.21 -18.68 13.72
C PRO A 294 -17.15 -20.21 13.80
N PRO A 295 -16.18 -20.88 13.17
CA PRO A 295 -16.05 -22.32 13.26
C PRO A 295 -15.56 -22.74 14.65
N ALA A 296 -15.78 -24.02 15.00
CA ALA A 296 -15.28 -24.61 16.24
C ALA A 296 -13.74 -24.45 16.34
N LEU A 297 -13.22 -24.39 17.56
CA LEU A 297 -11.80 -24.19 17.83
C LEU A 297 -10.91 -25.22 17.10
N VAL A 298 -11.34 -26.49 17.07
CA VAL A 298 -10.62 -27.56 16.36
C VAL A 298 -10.51 -27.27 14.86
N VAL A 299 -11.59 -26.76 14.23
CA VAL A 299 -11.59 -26.42 12.80
C VAL A 299 -10.67 -25.22 12.53
N LYS A 300 -10.67 -24.21 13.41
CA LYS A 300 -9.73 -23.09 13.32
C LYS A 300 -8.28 -23.57 13.41
N ALA A 301 -7.99 -24.43 14.38
CA ALA A 301 -6.67 -25.01 14.57
C ALA A 301 -6.22 -25.82 13.33
N ALA A 302 -7.12 -26.61 12.74
CA ALA A 302 -6.84 -27.37 11.52
C ALA A 302 -6.50 -26.46 10.33
N TYR A 303 -7.24 -25.38 10.09
CA TYR A 303 -6.92 -24.40 9.02
C TYR A 303 -5.56 -23.75 9.22
N ARG A 304 -5.26 -23.31 10.45
CA ARG A 304 -3.98 -22.67 10.79
C ARG A 304 -2.82 -23.65 10.65
N LEU A 305 -2.95 -24.88 11.16
CA LEU A 305 -1.94 -25.92 11.03
C LEU A 305 -1.66 -26.24 9.55
N HIS A 306 -2.70 -26.44 8.75
CA HIS A 306 -2.58 -26.66 7.30
C HIS A 306 -1.76 -25.53 6.65
N ASN A 307 -2.10 -24.28 6.95
CA ASN A 307 -1.37 -23.12 6.38
C ASN A 307 0.10 -23.08 6.85
N GLN A 308 0.35 -23.36 8.13
CA GLN A 308 1.70 -23.39 8.70
C GLN A 308 2.59 -24.48 8.08
N LEU A 309 2.05 -25.68 7.90
CA LEU A 309 2.79 -26.79 7.29
C LEU A 309 3.17 -26.49 5.84
N LEU A 310 2.26 -25.95 5.05
CA LEU A 310 2.56 -25.55 3.66
C LEU A 310 3.53 -24.37 3.62
N THR A 311 3.42 -23.41 4.52
CA THR A 311 4.37 -22.30 4.64
C THR A 311 5.78 -22.82 4.94
N ALA A 312 5.91 -23.72 5.89
CA ALA A 312 7.21 -24.31 6.26
C ALA A 312 7.81 -25.10 5.09
N PHE A 313 6.98 -25.89 4.40
CA PHE A 313 7.41 -26.65 3.21
C PHE A 313 7.95 -25.74 2.10
N TRP A 314 7.19 -24.72 1.71
CA TRP A 314 7.56 -23.84 0.60
C TRP A 314 8.71 -22.88 0.93
N ARG A 315 8.86 -22.43 2.19
CA ARG A 315 10.04 -21.68 2.63
C ARG A 315 11.31 -22.50 2.48
N ARG A 316 11.30 -23.77 2.90
CA ARG A 316 12.44 -24.67 2.74
C ARG A 316 12.75 -24.96 1.26
N ALA A 317 11.72 -25.11 0.42
CA ALA A 317 11.89 -25.30 -1.01
C ALA A 317 12.57 -24.08 -1.67
N LYS A 318 12.11 -22.85 -1.36
CA LYS A 318 12.75 -21.62 -1.88
C LYS A 318 14.22 -21.49 -1.46
N GLN A 319 14.58 -21.84 -0.22
CA GLN A 319 15.96 -21.77 0.27
C GLN A 319 16.90 -22.75 -0.42
N LYS A 320 16.40 -23.85 -1.02
CA LYS A 320 17.22 -24.81 -1.74
C LYS A 320 17.51 -24.41 -3.20
N HIS A 321 16.79 -23.41 -3.71
CA HIS A 321 16.90 -22.93 -5.10
C HIS A 321 17.42 -21.49 -5.20
N ALA A 322 17.67 -20.82 -4.08
CA ALA A 322 18.36 -19.53 -3.96
C ALA A 322 19.85 -19.75 -3.61
#